data_c2b9c3c4a1017008d5cf0bb22076a77e
#
_entry.id   c2b9c3c4a1017008d5cf0bb22076a77e
#
_cell.length_a   1.000
_cell.length_b   1.000
_cell.length_c   1.000
_cell.angle_alpha   90.00
_cell.angle_beta   90.00
_cell.angle_gamma   90.00
#
_symmetry.space_group_name_H-M   'P 1'
#
loop_
_entity.id
_entity.type
_entity.pdbx_description
1 polymer ?
#
loop_
_entity_poly.entity_id
_entity_poly.type
_entity_poly.pdbx_seq_one_letter_code
_entity_poly.pdbx_strand_id
1 'polypeptide(L)'
;AHDVYIGDEEEADTESEEDENTNKRGTLLVVEDNKELRQYLVNGLSGLFNMLEAENGQKALDILKEKEVDLIIADVMMPVMDGAKLCKLVKQNLRTCHIPIYMLSAKADIKYQLEGLQVGADDYIAKPFSMAILKAKIMNMLRTRHRIFEHYSNTTEIEPEKLTNNTMDEELLRKAIAVIERNMDN
;
A
#
# COMPACT_ATOMS: atom_id res chain seq x y z
N ALA A 1 -57.11 14.95 -35.78
CA ALA A 1 -56.48 14.43 -34.60
C ALA A 1 -55.75 13.14 -35.02
N HIS A 2 -54.44 13.25 -35.15
CA HIS A 2 -53.54 12.10 -35.34
C HIS A 2 -52.51 12.17 -34.23
N ASP A 3 -52.63 11.29 -33.27
CA ASP A 3 -51.62 11.06 -32.25
C ASP A 3 -50.54 10.13 -32.85
N VAL A 4 -49.32 10.64 -32.92
CA VAL A 4 -48.13 9.89 -33.29
C VAL A 4 -47.45 9.48 -32.01
N TYR A 5 -47.47 8.20 -31.69
CA TYR A 5 -46.64 7.60 -30.64
C TYR A 5 -45.22 7.44 -31.16
N ILE A 6 -44.28 8.12 -30.55
CA ILE A 6 -42.85 7.88 -30.73
C ILE A 6 -42.46 6.82 -29.66
N GLY A 7 -42.08 5.65 -30.13
CA GLY A 7 -41.53 4.61 -29.25
C GLY A 7 -40.08 4.93 -28.93
N ASP A 8 -39.79 5.04 -27.63
CA ASP A 8 -38.42 5.08 -27.14
C ASP A 8 -37.85 3.65 -27.22
N GLU A 9 -36.90 3.45 -28.12
CA GLU A 9 -36.06 2.25 -28.14
C GLU A 9 -35.02 2.38 -27.02
N GLU A 10 -35.19 1.60 -25.93
CA GLU A 10 -34.16 1.39 -24.95
C GLU A 10 -33.02 0.60 -25.61
N GLU A 11 -31.93 1.32 -25.93
CA GLU A 11 -30.65 0.69 -26.24
C GLU A 11 -30.12 0.04 -24.97
N ALA A 12 -30.19 -1.27 -24.91
CA ALA A 12 -29.52 -2.08 -23.92
C ALA A 12 -28.01 -2.01 -24.20
N ASP A 13 -27.32 -1.17 -23.43
CA ASP A 13 -25.87 -1.19 -23.36
C ASP A 13 -25.42 -2.55 -22.81
N THR A 14 -25.04 -3.43 -23.72
CA THR A 14 -24.24 -4.61 -23.41
C THR A 14 -22.82 -4.14 -23.09
N GLU A 15 -22.59 -3.79 -21.82
CA GLU A 15 -21.22 -3.65 -21.32
C GLU A 15 -20.50 -4.99 -21.47
N SER A 16 -19.56 -5.01 -22.39
CA SER A 16 -18.65 -6.12 -22.65
C SER A 16 -17.78 -6.42 -21.42
N GLU A 17 -17.81 -7.66 -20.93
CA GLU A 17 -16.97 -8.20 -19.85
C GLU A 17 -15.48 -8.38 -20.24
N GLU A 18 -14.92 -7.50 -21.06
CA GLU A 18 -13.51 -7.56 -21.46
C GLU A 18 -12.84 -6.22 -21.13
N ASP A 19 -12.39 -6.00 -19.88
CA ASP A 19 -11.25 -5.14 -19.52
C ASP A 19 -11.09 -4.93 -18.00
N GLU A 20 -11.45 -5.89 -17.13
CA GLU A 20 -11.29 -5.72 -15.67
C GLU A 20 -9.83 -5.74 -15.17
N ASN A 21 -8.83 -5.98 -16.04
CA ASN A 21 -7.45 -6.24 -15.57
C ASN A 21 -6.42 -5.15 -15.88
N THR A 22 -6.78 -4.01 -16.46
CA THR A 22 -5.79 -3.04 -16.95
C THR A 22 -5.66 -1.75 -16.13
N ASN A 23 -6.41 -1.56 -15.03
CA ASN A 23 -6.33 -0.29 -14.27
C ASN A 23 -6.31 -0.46 -12.73
N LYS A 24 -5.79 -1.56 -12.22
CA LYS A 24 -5.65 -1.71 -10.76
C LYS A 24 -4.49 -0.87 -10.24
N ARG A 25 -4.76 -0.13 -9.15
CA ARG A 25 -3.87 0.90 -8.59
C ARG A 25 -2.79 0.37 -7.64
N GLY A 26 -2.54 -0.93 -7.65
CA GLY A 26 -1.55 -1.60 -6.82
C GLY A 26 -2.08 -2.87 -6.16
N THR A 27 -1.25 -3.51 -5.36
CA THR A 27 -1.53 -4.77 -4.66
C THR A 27 -1.63 -4.55 -3.16
N LEU A 28 -2.75 -4.91 -2.55
CA LEU A 28 -2.97 -4.82 -1.12
C LEU A 28 -2.96 -6.22 -0.48
N LEU A 29 -2.33 -6.33 0.69
CA LEU A 29 -2.37 -7.53 1.52
C LEU A 29 -3.28 -7.29 2.72
N VAL A 30 -4.38 -8.04 2.81
CA VAL A 30 -5.29 -8.04 3.97
C VAL A 30 -4.95 -9.19 4.89
N VAL A 31 -4.65 -8.88 6.15
CA VAL A 31 -4.28 -9.85 7.19
C VAL A 31 -5.31 -9.76 8.32
N GLU A 32 -6.21 -10.73 8.38
CA GLU A 32 -7.35 -10.74 9.30
C GLU A 32 -7.76 -12.20 9.53
N ASP A 33 -7.88 -12.65 10.77
CA ASP A 33 -8.25 -14.02 11.10
C ASP A 33 -9.75 -14.28 10.92
N ASN A 34 -10.58 -13.28 11.17
CA ASN A 34 -12.01 -13.37 10.91
C ASN A 34 -12.31 -13.39 9.41
N LYS A 35 -12.78 -14.53 8.91
CA LYS A 35 -13.07 -14.75 7.49
C LYS A 35 -14.09 -13.77 6.93
N GLU A 36 -15.14 -13.44 7.68
CA GLU A 36 -16.19 -12.54 7.20
C GLU A 36 -15.68 -11.11 7.04
N LEU A 37 -14.92 -10.61 8.01
CA LEU A 37 -14.31 -9.29 7.94
C LEU A 37 -13.24 -9.23 6.85
N ARG A 38 -12.43 -10.28 6.70
CA ARG A 38 -11.43 -10.37 5.63
C ARG A 38 -12.10 -10.30 4.25
N GLN A 39 -13.18 -11.06 4.02
CA GLN A 39 -13.94 -11.01 2.77
C GLN A 39 -14.63 -9.66 2.55
N TYR A 40 -15.14 -9.04 3.60
CA TYR A 40 -15.72 -7.69 3.51
C TYR A 40 -14.66 -6.66 3.04
N LEU A 41 -13.43 -6.72 3.57
CA LEU A 41 -12.33 -5.86 3.14
C LEU A 41 -11.94 -6.12 1.68
N VAL A 42 -11.76 -7.40 1.33
CA VAL A 42 -11.38 -7.82 -0.01
C VAL A 42 -12.43 -7.38 -1.03
N ASN A 43 -13.70 -7.70 -0.81
CA ASN A 43 -14.78 -7.31 -1.71
C ASN A 43 -14.92 -5.79 -1.85
N GLY A 44 -14.74 -5.07 -0.73
CA GLY A 44 -14.80 -3.62 -0.74
C GLY A 44 -13.66 -2.94 -1.51
N LEU A 45 -12.49 -3.58 -1.62
CA LEU A 45 -11.27 -2.99 -2.21
C LEU A 45 -10.92 -3.56 -3.58
N SER A 46 -11.42 -4.75 -3.95
CA SER A 46 -11.06 -5.49 -5.17
C SER A 46 -11.34 -4.74 -6.47
N GLY A 47 -12.35 -3.88 -6.51
CA GLY A 47 -12.63 -3.03 -7.68
C GLY A 47 -11.53 -1.98 -7.99
N LEU A 48 -10.63 -1.69 -7.04
CA LEU A 48 -9.57 -0.69 -7.19
C LEU A 48 -8.16 -1.29 -7.11
N PHE A 49 -8.00 -2.44 -6.45
CA PHE A 49 -6.70 -3.02 -6.12
C PHE A 49 -6.65 -4.52 -6.40
N ASN A 50 -5.46 -5.05 -6.65
CA ASN A 50 -5.21 -6.47 -6.56
C ASN A 50 -5.17 -6.87 -5.09
N MET A 51 -5.88 -7.94 -4.73
CA MET A 51 -6.02 -8.35 -3.34
C MET A 51 -5.26 -9.64 -3.06
N LEU A 52 -4.47 -9.62 -1.99
CA LEU A 52 -3.85 -10.79 -1.36
C LEU A 52 -4.42 -10.93 0.05
N GLU A 53 -4.57 -12.16 0.51
CA GLU A 53 -5.20 -12.48 1.79
C GLU A 53 -4.30 -13.34 2.65
N ALA A 54 -4.27 -13.06 3.95
CA ALA A 54 -3.64 -13.91 4.95
C ALA A 54 -4.54 -13.98 6.20
N GLU A 55 -4.59 -15.12 6.84
CA GLU A 55 -5.40 -15.32 8.06
C GLU A 55 -4.63 -15.05 9.36
N ASN A 56 -3.31 -14.79 9.27
CA ASN A 56 -2.44 -14.44 10.39
C ASN A 56 -1.13 -13.84 9.88
N GLY A 57 -0.35 -13.25 10.81
CA GLY A 57 0.91 -12.61 10.47
C GLY A 57 1.97 -13.54 9.87
N GLN A 58 1.97 -14.84 10.22
CA GLN A 58 2.94 -15.79 9.65
C GLN A 58 2.68 -16.01 8.15
N LYS A 59 1.42 -16.25 7.76
CA LYS A 59 1.05 -16.40 6.34
C LYS A 59 1.30 -15.10 5.56
N ALA A 60 1.10 -13.95 6.19
CA ALA A 60 1.44 -12.67 5.59
C ALA A 60 2.94 -12.55 5.27
N LEU A 61 3.82 -12.93 6.20
CA LEU A 61 5.27 -12.96 5.94
C LEU A 61 5.67 -13.91 4.82
N ASP A 62 5.00 -15.06 4.69
CA ASP A 62 5.28 -16.01 3.61
C ASP A 62 4.87 -15.44 2.25
N ILE A 63 3.72 -14.75 2.17
CA ILE A 63 3.30 -14.03 0.95
C ILE A 63 4.31 -12.94 0.57
N LEU A 64 4.81 -12.16 1.54
CA LEU A 64 5.77 -11.08 1.30
C LEU A 64 7.15 -11.54 0.81
N LYS A 65 7.48 -12.83 0.91
CA LYS A 65 8.69 -13.41 0.32
C LYS A 65 8.59 -13.58 -1.19
N GLU A 66 7.37 -13.79 -1.71
CA GLU A 66 7.11 -14.19 -3.08
C GLU A 66 6.38 -13.13 -3.90
N LYS A 67 5.66 -12.22 -3.25
CA LYS A 67 4.80 -11.23 -3.90
C LYS A 67 5.17 -9.82 -3.48
N GLU A 68 5.10 -8.90 -4.44
CA GLU A 68 5.19 -7.47 -4.17
C GLU A 68 3.86 -6.94 -3.65
N VAL A 69 3.93 -6.10 -2.61
CA VAL A 69 2.77 -5.54 -1.93
C VAL A 69 2.99 -4.05 -1.73
N ASP A 70 2.01 -3.25 -2.08
CA ASP A 70 2.07 -1.79 -1.98
C ASP A 70 1.59 -1.25 -0.64
N LEU A 71 0.70 -1.99 0.05
CA LEU A 71 0.19 -1.65 1.38
C LEU A 71 -0.37 -2.89 2.07
N ILE A 72 -0.16 -2.97 3.38
CA ILE A 72 -0.69 -4.02 4.25
C ILE A 72 -1.79 -3.44 5.13
N ILE A 73 -2.92 -4.15 5.24
CA ILE A 73 -4.00 -3.89 6.21
C ILE A 73 -4.01 -5.08 7.16
N ALA A 74 -3.70 -4.88 8.43
CA ALA A 74 -3.57 -5.98 9.39
C ALA A 74 -4.42 -5.74 10.64
N ASP A 75 -5.14 -6.77 11.10
CA ASP A 75 -5.71 -6.73 12.43
C ASP A 75 -4.62 -6.77 13.50
N VAL A 76 -4.83 -6.02 14.58
CA VAL A 76 -3.93 -6.04 15.74
C VAL A 76 -3.96 -7.41 16.42
N MET A 77 -5.15 -7.99 16.62
CA MET A 77 -5.36 -9.18 17.43
C MET A 77 -5.63 -10.40 16.54
N MET A 78 -4.61 -11.20 16.30
CA MET A 78 -4.72 -12.44 15.52
C MET A 78 -3.99 -13.61 16.22
N PRO A 79 -4.44 -14.86 16.01
CA PRO A 79 -3.74 -16.04 16.50
C PRO A 79 -2.42 -16.24 15.74
N VAL A 80 -1.52 -17.08 16.29
CA VAL A 80 -0.23 -17.48 15.73
C VAL A 80 0.79 -16.33 15.72
N MET A 81 0.48 -15.23 15.03
CA MET A 81 1.26 -14.00 15.00
C MET A 81 0.32 -12.81 14.88
N ASP A 82 0.34 -11.95 15.89
CA ASP A 82 -0.43 -10.71 15.94
C ASP A 82 0.10 -9.65 14.98
N GLY A 83 -0.73 -8.61 14.74
CA GLY A 83 -0.38 -7.54 13.82
C GLY A 83 0.80 -6.69 14.27
N ALA A 84 0.99 -6.49 15.58
CA ALA A 84 2.12 -5.71 16.10
C ALA A 84 3.45 -6.41 15.83
N LYS A 85 3.51 -7.73 16.05
CA LYS A 85 4.68 -8.54 15.73
C LYS A 85 4.93 -8.58 14.22
N LEU A 86 3.88 -8.75 13.40
CA LEU A 86 3.98 -8.66 11.95
C LEU A 86 4.58 -7.32 11.52
N CYS A 87 4.02 -6.20 12.01
CA CYS A 87 4.48 -4.86 11.71
C CYS A 87 5.97 -4.68 12.03
N LYS A 88 6.39 -5.09 13.23
CA LYS A 88 7.79 -5.04 13.64
C LYS A 88 8.71 -5.78 12.67
N LEU A 89 8.36 -7.02 12.30
CA LEU A 89 9.17 -7.84 11.40
C LEU A 89 9.23 -7.24 9.99
N VAL A 90 8.12 -6.73 9.47
CA VAL A 90 8.07 -6.06 8.16
C VAL A 90 8.93 -4.80 8.17
N LYS A 91 8.84 -3.96 9.20
CA LYS A 91 9.60 -2.71 9.31
C LYS A 91 11.10 -2.90 9.59
N GLN A 92 11.49 -4.02 10.16
CA GLN A 92 12.90 -4.36 10.38
C GLN A 92 13.59 -5.01 9.17
N ASN A 93 12.86 -5.45 8.18
CA ASN A 93 13.41 -6.09 6.99
C ASN A 93 13.59 -5.07 5.86
N LEU A 94 14.81 -4.90 5.36
CA LEU A 94 15.16 -3.93 4.31
C LEU A 94 14.31 -4.07 3.03
N ARG A 95 13.88 -5.30 2.69
CA ARG A 95 13.05 -5.54 1.50
C ARG A 95 11.59 -5.10 1.66
N THR A 96 11.10 -4.99 2.90
CA THR A 96 9.69 -4.73 3.18
C THR A 96 9.45 -3.51 4.07
N CYS A 97 10.49 -2.91 4.66
CA CYS A 97 10.35 -1.77 5.58
C CYS A 97 9.66 -0.55 4.96
N HIS A 98 9.74 -0.42 3.65
CA HIS A 98 9.11 0.65 2.89
C HIS A 98 7.59 0.45 2.72
N ILE A 99 7.05 -0.77 2.92
CA ILE A 99 5.63 -1.07 2.74
C ILE A 99 4.83 -0.42 3.88
N PRO A 100 3.85 0.45 3.60
CA PRO A 100 2.99 1.01 4.63
C PRO A 100 2.07 -0.04 5.23
N ILE A 101 1.85 0.06 6.54
CA ILE A 101 0.99 -0.85 7.30
C ILE A 101 -0.10 -0.06 8.01
N TYR A 102 -1.35 -0.39 7.73
CA TYR A 102 -2.53 0.09 8.41
C TYR A 102 -3.02 -0.97 9.40
N MET A 103 -3.07 -0.60 10.68
CA MET A 103 -3.50 -1.49 11.74
C MET A 103 -4.99 -1.30 12.03
N LEU A 104 -5.77 -2.37 11.99
CA LEU A 104 -7.17 -2.37 12.41
C LEU A 104 -7.23 -2.71 13.90
N SER A 105 -7.85 -1.86 14.72
CA SER A 105 -7.91 -2.06 16.16
C SER A 105 -9.30 -1.82 16.73
N ALA A 106 -9.67 -2.54 17.80
CA ALA A 106 -10.87 -2.22 18.57
C ALA A 106 -10.68 -0.88 19.31
N LYS A 107 -11.75 -0.06 19.43
CA LYS A 107 -11.73 1.27 20.09
C LYS A 107 -11.15 1.30 21.51
N ALA A 108 -11.13 0.16 22.20
CA ALA A 108 -10.68 0.07 23.60
C ALA A 108 -9.15 0.02 23.77
N ASP A 109 -8.40 -0.13 22.67
CA ASP A 109 -6.97 -0.42 22.71
C ASP A 109 -6.08 0.80 22.53
N ILE A 110 -6.37 1.91 23.22
CA ILE A 110 -5.47 3.09 23.27
C ILE A 110 -4.06 2.68 23.71
N LYS A 111 -3.94 1.67 24.59
CA LYS A 111 -2.66 1.11 25.01
C LYS A 111 -1.92 0.47 23.85
N TYR A 112 -2.60 -0.30 22.99
CA TYR A 112 -2.02 -0.89 21.78
C TYR A 112 -1.74 0.15 20.69
N GLN A 113 -2.51 1.24 20.63
CA GLN A 113 -2.18 2.36 19.74
C GLN A 113 -0.86 3.05 20.13
N LEU A 114 -0.59 3.22 21.42
CA LEU A 114 0.66 3.79 21.91
C LEU A 114 1.85 2.82 21.72
N GLU A 115 1.66 1.54 22.04
CA GLU A 115 2.67 0.50 21.80
C GLU A 115 2.90 0.30 20.29
N GLY A 116 1.87 0.39 19.48
CA GLY A 116 1.92 0.23 18.03
C GLY A 116 2.56 1.41 17.31
N LEU A 117 2.41 2.65 17.77
CA LEU A 117 3.20 3.80 17.28
C LEU A 117 4.71 3.56 17.48
N GLN A 118 5.11 2.84 18.54
CA GLN A 118 6.50 2.42 18.75
C GLN A 118 6.94 1.30 17.82
N VAL A 119 6.00 0.56 17.23
CA VAL A 119 6.28 -0.57 16.29
C VAL A 119 6.45 -0.10 14.84
N GLY A 120 6.06 1.15 14.54
CA GLY A 120 6.28 1.77 13.23
C GLY A 120 5.13 1.57 12.23
N ALA A 121 3.90 1.31 12.69
CA ALA A 121 2.73 1.34 11.80
C ALA A 121 2.49 2.76 11.26
N ASP A 122 2.05 2.83 10.01
CA ASP A 122 1.87 4.11 9.32
C ASP A 122 0.50 4.74 9.65
N ASP A 123 -0.52 3.94 9.98
CA ASP A 123 -1.84 4.43 10.43
C ASP A 123 -2.57 3.39 11.28
N TYR A 124 -3.52 3.87 12.09
CA TYR A 124 -4.43 3.07 12.91
C TYR A 124 -5.87 3.39 12.57
N ILE A 125 -6.67 2.36 12.35
CA ILE A 125 -8.08 2.46 11.98
C ILE A 125 -8.90 1.74 13.03
N ALA A 126 -9.70 2.50 13.77
CA ALA A 126 -10.58 1.94 14.80
C ALA A 126 -11.75 1.17 14.18
N LYS A 127 -12.01 -0.03 14.67
CA LYS A 127 -13.23 -0.81 14.37
C LYS A 127 -14.39 -0.29 15.27
N PRO A 128 -15.60 -0.09 14.74
CA PRO A 128 -16.03 -0.24 13.35
C PRO A 128 -15.59 0.94 12.48
N PHE A 129 -15.23 0.69 11.22
CA PHE A 129 -14.78 1.69 10.27
C PHE A 129 -15.69 1.79 9.03
N SER A 130 -15.61 2.92 8.35
CA SER A 130 -16.26 3.12 7.05
C SER A 130 -15.34 2.67 5.92
N MET A 131 -15.83 1.83 5.01
CA MET A 131 -15.10 1.42 3.81
C MET A 131 -14.72 2.62 2.94
N ALA A 132 -15.59 3.63 2.85
CA ALA A 132 -15.29 4.86 2.10
C ALA A 132 -14.09 5.62 2.68
N ILE A 133 -14.02 5.74 4.02
CA ILE A 133 -12.89 6.38 4.70
C ILE A 133 -11.61 5.55 4.52
N LEU A 134 -11.69 4.23 4.66
CA LEU A 134 -10.55 3.33 4.45
C LEU A 134 -10.00 3.46 3.03
N LYS A 135 -10.85 3.42 2.01
CA LYS A 135 -10.48 3.64 0.60
C LYS A 135 -9.77 4.98 0.41
N ALA A 136 -10.33 6.06 0.95
CA ALA A 136 -9.75 7.39 0.83
C ALA A 136 -8.35 7.49 1.45
N LYS A 137 -8.15 6.88 2.64
CA LYS A 137 -6.85 6.83 3.31
C LYS A 137 -5.81 6.05 2.50
N ILE A 138 -6.16 4.85 2.00
CA ILE A 138 -5.29 4.02 1.16
C ILE A 138 -4.88 4.78 -0.10
N MET A 139 -5.85 5.34 -0.82
CA MET A 139 -5.61 6.11 -2.04
C MET A 139 -4.69 7.31 -1.80
N ASN A 140 -4.87 8.01 -0.69
CA ASN A 140 -4.03 9.15 -0.35
C ASN A 140 -2.57 8.72 -0.03
N MET A 141 -2.39 7.63 0.73
CA MET A 141 -1.08 7.08 1.05
C MET A 141 -0.33 6.65 -0.22
N LEU A 142 -0.95 5.85 -1.09
CA LEU A 142 -0.31 5.38 -2.32
C LEU A 142 0.03 6.53 -3.28
N ARG A 143 -0.85 7.53 -3.42
CA ARG A 143 -0.59 8.72 -4.23
C ARG A 143 0.59 9.55 -3.69
N THR A 144 0.67 9.72 -2.38
CA THR A 144 1.78 10.47 -1.76
C THR A 144 3.10 9.74 -2.00
N ARG A 145 3.14 8.42 -1.85
CA ARG A 145 4.33 7.62 -2.14
C ARG A 145 4.75 7.71 -3.61
N HIS A 146 3.79 7.62 -4.53
CA HIS A 146 4.08 7.73 -5.96
C HIS A 146 4.70 9.09 -6.30
N ARG A 147 4.16 10.20 -5.76
CA ARG A 147 4.74 11.54 -5.93
C ARG A 147 6.15 11.66 -5.38
N ILE A 148 6.42 11.08 -4.21
CA ILE A 148 7.76 11.06 -3.61
C ILE A 148 8.70 10.30 -4.53
N PHE A 149 8.31 9.12 -4.99
CA PHE A 149 9.11 8.30 -5.90
C PHE A 149 9.40 9.03 -7.22
N GLU A 150 8.40 9.62 -7.86
CA GLU A 150 8.57 10.42 -9.08
C GLU A 150 9.52 11.60 -8.87
N HIS A 151 9.40 12.30 -7.75
CA HIS A 151 10.25 13.44 -7.45
C HIS A 151 11.73 13.01 -7.35
N TYR A 152 12.01 11.91 -6.65
CA TYR A 152 13.38 11.42 -6.49
C TYR A 152 13.92 10.68 -7.74
N SER A 153 13.06 10.01 -8.50
CA SER A 153 13.48 9.32 -9.74
C SER A 153 13.76 10.29 -10.88
N ASN A 154 13.10 11.44 -10.91
CA ASN A 154 13.32 12.48 -11.92
C ASN A 154 14.47 13.42 -11.54
N THR A 155 15.01 13.33 -10.33
CA THR A 155 16.20 14.07 -9.92
C THR A 155 17.43 13.27 -10.32
N THR A 156 17.69 13.20 -11.63
CA THR A 156 18.82 12.46 -12.24
C THR A 156 20.16 13.16 -12.04
N GLU A 157 20.17 14.37 -11.53
CA GLU A 157 21.39 15.10 -11.18
C GLU A 157 21.52 15.18 -9.66
N ILE A 158 22.23 14.21 -9.09
CA ILE A 158 22.78 14.37 -7.74
C ILE A 158 23.87 15.46 -7.86
N GLU A 159 23.52 16.68 -7.49
CA GLU A 159 24.51 17.77 -7.36
C GLU A 159 25.21 17.60 -6.01
N PRO A 160 26.46 17.07 -5.97
CA PRO A 160 27.19 16.85 -4.71
C PRO A 160 27.34 18.13 -3.89
N GLU A 161 27.40 19.27 -4.57
CA GLU A 161 27.53 20.60 -3.99
C GLU A 161 26.34 21.01 -3.11
N LYS A 162 25.14 20.47 -3.38
CA LYS A 162 23.94 20.74 -2.57
C LYS A 162 23.81 19.82 -1.36
N LEU A 163 24.56 18.72 -1.33
CA LEU A 163 24.45 17.70 -0.27
C LEU A 163 25.51 17.87 0.83
N THR A 164 26.59 18.61 0.56
CA THR A 164 27.69 18.77 1.51
C THR A 164 28.13 20.23 1.63
N ASN A 165 28.50 20.62 2.83
CA ASN A 165 29.13 21.92 3.11
C ASN A 165 30.67 21.81 3.21
N ASN A 166 31.25 20.67 2.82
CA ASN A 166 32.67 20.37 2.93
C ASN A 166 33.19 19.83 1.59
N THR A 167 34.20 20.48 1.06
CA THR A 167 34.84 20.13 -0.22
C THR A 167 35.38 18.70 -0.27
N MET A 168 35.80 18.15 0.87
CA MET A 168 36.33 16.77 0.96
C MET A 168 35.24 15.73 0.80
N ASP A 169 34.06 15.97 1.39
CA ASP A 169 32.89 15.12 1.26
C ASP A 169 32.27 15.21 -0.14
N GLU A 170 32.33 16.38 -0.77
CA GLU A 170 31.91 16.59 -2.16
C GLU A 170 32.75 15.76 -3.13
N GLU A 171 34.08 15.75 -2.97
CA GLU A 171 34.99 14.95 -3.80
C GLU A 171 34.76 13.43 -3.61
N LEU A 172 34.47 13.00 -2.37
CA LEU A 172 34.13 11.62 -2.08
C LEU A 172 32.81 11.20 -2.75
N LEU A 173 31.79 12.06 -2.66
CA LEU A 173 30.50 11.83 -3.31
C LEU A 173 30.62 11.78 -4.84
N ARG A 174 31.36 12.68 -5.45
CA ARG A 174 31.62 12.64 -6.91
C ARG A 174 32.30 11.34 -7.33
N LYS A 175 33.27 10.86 -6.56
CA LYS A 175 33.95 9.58 -6.84
C LYS A 175 33.01 8.40 -6.68
N ALA A 176 32.14 8.40 -5.64
CA ALA A 176 31.17 7.35 -5.41
C ALA A 176 30.13 7.29 -6.54
N ILE A 177 29.58 8.43 -6.97
CA ILE A 177 28.65 8.53 -8.08
C ILE A 177 29.27 7.99 -9.36
N ALA A 178 30.49 8.42 -9.70
CA ALA A 178 31.18 7.97 -10.91
C ALA A 178 31.45 6.44 -10.91
N VAL A 179 31.69 5.84 -9.74
CA VAL A 179 31.84 4.38 -9.61
C VAL A 179 30.50 3.66 -9.81
N ILE A 180 29.42 4.22 -9.29
CA ILE A 180 28.07 3.64 -9.43
C ILE A 180 27.63 3.69 -10.91
N GLU A 181 27.73 4.85 -11.55
CA GLU A 181 27.38 5.03 -12.96
C GLU A 181 28.17 4.06 -13.87
N ARG A 182 29.47 3.91 -13.62
CA ARG A 182 30.33 2.98 -14.37
C ARG A 182 29.95 1.51 -14.21
N ASN A 183 29.28 1.12 -13.12
CA ASN A 183 28.85 -0.24 -12.87
C ASN A 183 27.37 -0.48 -13.22
N MET A 184 26.61 0.57 -13.53
CA MET A 184 25.22 0.44 -13.98
C MET A 184 25.09 0.20 -15.49
N ASP A 185 26.14 0.51 -16.26
CA ASP A 185 26.19 0.33 -17.73
C ASP A 185 26.73 -1.06 -18.17
N ASN A 186 26.82 -2.02 -17.24
CA ASN A 186 27.27 -3.39 -17.54
C ASN A 186 26.13 -4.38 -17.30
#